data_4bb9ddccf13441eb007feb58fc95af78
#
_entry.id   4bb9ddccf13441eb007feb58fc95af78
#
_cell.length_a   1.000
_cell.length_b   1.000
_cell.length_c   1.000
_cell.angle_alpha   90.00
_cell.angle_beta   90.00
_cell.angle_gamma   90.00
#
_symmetry.space_group_name_H-M   'P 1'
#
loop_
_entity.id
_entity.type
_entity.pdbx_description
1 polymer ?
#
loop_
_entity_poly.entity_id
_entity_poly.type
_entity_poly.pdbx_seq_one_letter_code
_entity_poly.pdbx_strand_id
1 'polypeptide(L)'
;MENSLYIPEPVALARPRGGHRLEAFSPKLARRVMFYRRPLLDQWLLLETNPKVIAFCERPGYVMINESRRLADFWVHYVDLRELVILIESEIDGSVTAFPCDDEENELLIRFVAPAELAAARVWLDNWQRMLPYLVTNRGLIPSTLSGTIARFLKQSQRLLDIEREFSSTDPVLVRAALFGLLHDGRVSSHELQTQPLSLLTPFVATEATL
;
A
#
# COMPACT_ATOMS: atom_id res chain seq x y z
N MET A 1 3.29 5.94 -28.81
CA MET A 1 4.35 5.07 -28.25
C MET A 1 3.95 4.83 -26.80
N GLU A 2 3.43 3.65 -26.51
CA GLU A 2 3.13 3.25 -25.12
C GLU A 2 4.46 3.16 -24.37
N ASN A 3 4.66 4.08 -23.43
CA ASN A 3 5.72 3.96 -22.44
C ASN A 3 5.36 2.75 -21.57
N SER A 4 5.79 1.56 -21.97
CA SER A 4 5.71 0.38 -21.15
C SER A 4 6.43 0.70 -19.82
N LEU A 5 5.68 0.81 -18.74
CA LEU A 5 6.21 1.01 -17.40
C LEU A 5 7.15 -0.16 -17.09
N TYR A 6 8.45 0.11 -17.08
CA TYR A 6 9.42 -0.88 -16.63
C TYR A 6 9.25 -1.05 -15.11
N ILE A 7 8.73 -2.19 -14.70
CA ILE A 7 8.67 -2.61 -13.30
C ILE A 7 9.77 -3.66 -13.14
N PRO A 8 10.75 -3.44 -12.24
CA PRO A 8 11.79 -4.43 -12.02
C PRO A 8 11.23 -5.76 -11.51
N GLU A 9 11.91 -6.86 -11.78
CA GLU A 9 11.55 -8.16 -11.23
C GLU A 9 12.18 -8.36 -9.84
N PRO A 10 11.44 -8.98 -8.89
CA PRO A 10 11.98 -9.20 -7.55
C PRO A 10 13.16 -10.16 -7.55
N VAL A 11 14.26 -9.77 -6.94
CA VAL A 11 15.39 -10.69 -6.70
C VAL A 11 14.93 -11.84 -5.81
N ALA A 12 15.20 -13.07 -6.27
CA ALA A 12 14.87 -14.25 -5.49
C ALA A 12 15.74 -14.34 -4.23
N LEU A 13 15.11 -14.55 -3.08
CA LEU A 13 15.81 -14.75 -1.81
C LEU A 13 15.52 -16.14 -1.26
N ALA A 14 16.60 -16.83 -0.83
CA ALA A 14 16.43 -18.01 -0.01
C ALA A 14 15.80 -17.65 1.34
N ARG A 15 14.94 -18.53 1.85
CA ARG A 15 14.34 -18.33 3.17
C ARG A 15 15.41 -18.30 4.25
N PRO A 16 15.49 -17.23 5.07
CA PRO A 16 16.42 -17.20 6.20
C PRO A 16 16.12 -18.35 7.18
N ARG A 17 17.18 -18.92 7.78
CA ARG A 17 17.01 -19.95 8.83
C ARG A 17 16.14 -19.40 9.97
N GLY A 18 15.08 -20.13 10.33
CA GLY A 18 14.15 -19.70 11.38
C GLY A 18 13.21 -18.53 11.00
N GLY A 19 13.36 -17.95 9.81
CA GLY A 19 12.49 -16.86 9.36
C GLY A 19 11.04 -17.32 9.16
N HIS A 20 10.07 -16.55 9.67
CA HIS A 20 8.66 -16.77 9.36
C HIS A 20 8.38 -16.26 7.94
N ARG A 21 7.64 -17.06 7.17
CA ARG A 21 7.17 -16.65 5.85
C ARG A 21 5.86 -15.88 6.02
N LEU A 22 5.87 -14.63 5.61
CA LEU A 22 4.73 -13.73 5.60
C LEU A 22 4.30 -13.56 4.14
N GLU A 23 3.10 -14.01 3.80
CA GLU A 23 2.54 -13.93 2.45
C GLU A 23 1.31 -13.04 2.44
N ALA A 24 1.18 -12.26 1.38
CA ALA A 24 0.00 -11.47 1.10
C ALA A 24 -0.30 -11.47 -0.41
N PHE A 25 -1.51 -11.11 -0.78
CA PHE A 25 -1.86 -10.83 -2.17
C PHE A 25 -1.94 -9.32 -2.35
N SER A 26 -1.23 -8.81 -3.36
CA SER A 26 -1.26 -7.39 -3.74
C SER A 26 -2.35 -7.16 -4.80
N PRO A 27 -3.44 -6.46 -4.50
CA PRO A 27 -4.39 -5.97 -5.50
C PRO A 27 -3.74 -5.12 -6.58
N LYS A 28 -2.82 -4.20 -6.23
CA LYS A 28 -2.13 -3.34 -7.20
C LYS A 28 -1.30 -4.11 -8.22
N LEU A 29 -0.59 -5.14 -7.78
CA LEU A 29 0.29 -5.93 -8.64
C LEU A 29 -0.40 -7.18 -9.21
N ALA A 30 -1.63 -7.49 -8.77
CA ALA A 30 -2.38 -8.69 -9.10
C ALA A 30 -1.57 -9.99 -8.87
N ARG A 31 -0.66 -10.01 -7.90
CA ARG A 31 0.19 -11.16 -7.57
C ARG A 31 0.41 -11.34 -6.07
N ARG A 32 0.92 -12.49 -5.68
CA ARG A 32 1.39 -12.72 -4.31
C ARG A 32 2.74 -12.04 -4.09
N VAL A 33 2.91 -11.50 -2.89
CA VAL A 33 4.16 -10.96 -2.35
C VAL A 33 4.57 -11.74 -1.11
N MET A 34 5.86 -11.79 -0.83
CA MET A 34 6.40 -12.62 0.24
C MET A 34 7.53 -11.88 0.97
N PHE A 35 7.46 -11.90 2.30
CA PHE A 35 8.42 -11.26 3.19
C PHE A 35 8.87 -12.23 4.28
N TYR A 36 10.02 -11.94 4.90
CA TYR A 36 10.57 -12.70 6.02
C TYR A 36 10.76 -11.85 7.29
N ARG A 37 10.46 -10.54 7.21
CA ARG A 37 10.53 -9.61 8.34
C ARG A 37 9.25 -8.80 8.40
N ARG A 38 8.72 -8.60 9.61
CA ARG A 38 7.48 -7.84 9.84
C ARG A 38 7.55 -6.40 9.31
N PRO A 39 8.64 -5.64 9.51
CA PRO A 39 8.72 -4.27 8.98
C PRO A 39 8.58 -4.20 7.45
N LEU A 40 9.03 -5.23 6.70
CA LEU A 40 8.84 -5.28 5.24
C LEU A 40 7.38 -5.48 4.86
N LEU A 41 6.64 -6.30 5.60
CA LEU A 41 5.20 -6.47 5.40
C LEU A 41 4.45 -5.18 5.74
N ASP A 42 4.83 -4.49 6.81
CA ASP A 42 4.22 -3.23 7.24
C ASP A 42 4.49 -2.12 6.20
N GLN A 43 5.73 -2.00 5.70
CA GLN A 43 6.07 -1.06 4.63
C GLN A 43 5.34 -1.40 3.32
N TRP A 44 5.28 -2.68 2.95
CA TRP A 44 4.48 -3.11 1.79
C TRP A 44 3.02 -2.65 1.92
N LEU A 45 2.42 -2.82 3.10
CA LEU A 45 1.02 -2.44 3.30
C LEU A 45 0.81 -0.93 3.15
N LEU A 46 1.78 -0.10 3.56
CA LEU A 46 1.74 1.35 3.31
C LEU A 46 1.80 1.67 1.81
N LEU A 47 2.63 0.97 1.05
CA LEU A 47 2.73 1.14 -0.41
C LEU A 47 1.45 0.66 -1.12
N GLU A 48 0.96 -0.52 -0.74
CA GLU A 48 -0.25 -1.12 -1.29
C GLU A 48 -1.47 -0.21 -1.11
N THR A 49 -1.56 0.44 0.05
CA THR A 49 -2.74 1.23 0.43
C THR A 49 -2.61 2.73 0.16
N ASN A 50 -1.49 3.16 -0.40
CA ASN A 50 -1.30 4.54 -0.82
C ASN A 50 -1.81 4.72 -2.27
N PRO A 51 -2.90 5.45 -2.51
CA PRO A 51 -3.45 5.63 -3.86
C PRO A 51 -2.52 6.39 -4.82
N LYS A 52 -1.51 7.11 -4.30
CA LYS A 52 -0.50 7.78 -5.13
C LYS A 52 0.57 6.83 -5.68
N VAL A 53 0.71 5.65 -5.11
CA VAL A 53 1.63 4.60 -5.59
C VAL A 53 0.98 3.88 -6.76
N ILE A 54 1.59 4.00 -7.94
CA ILE A 54 1.13 3.36 -9.18
C ILE A 54 1.57 1.90 -9.21
N ALA A 55 2.85 1.66 -8.92
CA ALA A 55 3.45 0.34 -8.91
C ALA A 55 4.61 0.28 -7.92
N PHE A 56 4.97 -0.92 -7.51
CA PHE A 56 6.16 -1.15 -6.69
C PHE A 56 6.72 -2.56 -6.96
N CYS A 57 7.96 -2.76 -6.55
CA CYS A 57 8.59 -4.07 -6.59
C CYS A 57 9.36 -4.30 -5.27
N GLU A 58 9.12 -5.41 -4.63
CA GLU A 58 9.94 -5.85 -3.50
C GLU A 58 11.29 -6.39 -3.98
N ARG A 59 12.38 -6.04 -3.29
CA ARG A 59 13.74 -6.50 -3.62
C ARG A 59 14.13 -6.22 -5.08
N PRO A 60 14.06 -4.98 -5.54
CA PRO A 60 14.24 -4.63 -6.96
C PRO A 60 15.68 -4.86 -7.47
N GLY A 61 16.64 -4.90 -6.60
CA GLY A 61 18.08 -4.99 -6.94
C GLY A 61 18.95 -4.44 -5.84
N TYR A 62 20.24 -4.30 -6.14
CA TYR A 62 21.21 -3.85 -5.18
C TYR A 62 21.56 -2.38 -5.34
N VAL A 63 21.89 -1.74 -4.22
CA VAL A 63 22.41 -0.38 -4.13
C VAL A 63 23.74 -0.37 -3.40
N MET A 64 24.55 0.63 -3.69
CA MET A 64 25.75 0.92 -2.91
C MET A 64 25.40 1.95 -1.82
N ILE A 65 25.64 1.62 -0.57
CA ILE A 65 25.46 2.51 0.58
C ILE A 65 26.79 2.52 1.34
N ASN A 66 27.43 3.70 1.41
CA ASN A 66 28.73 3.85 2.07
C ASN A 66 29.71 2.73 1.67
N GLU A 67 29.88 2.55 0.35
CA GLU A 67 30.77 1.52 -0.24
C GLU A 67 30.36 0.05 0.02
N SER A 68 29.23 -0.16 0.67
CA SER A 68 28.70 -1.50 0.94
C SER A 68 27.51 -1.80 0.03
N ARG A 69 27.55 -2.99 -0.60
CA ARG A 69 26.46 -3.47 -1.45
C ARG A 69 25.30 -3.98 -0.59
N ARG A 70 24.12 -3.39 -0.74
CA ARG A 70 22.92 -3.76 -0.01
C ARG A 70 21.75 -4.00 -0.98
N LEU A 71 20.92 -5.01 -0.71
CA LEU A 71 19.66 -5.22 -1.41
C LEU A 71 18.65 -4.14 -0.99
N ALA A 72 18.11 -3.39 -1.95
CA ALA A 72 17.02 -2.45 -1.69
C ALA A 72 15.75 -3.22 -1.29
N ASP A 73 14.96 -2.64 -0.39
CA ASP A 73 13.76 -3.31 0.11
C ASP A 73 12.59 -3.16 -0.87
N PHE A 74 12.39 -1.96 -1.44
CA PHE A 74 11.37 -1.70 -2.46
C PHE A 74 11.86 -0.69 -3.50
N TRP A 75 11.41 -0.87 -4.72
CA TRP A 75 11.30 0.15 -5.74
C TRP A 75 9.85 0.61 -5.81
N VAL A 76 9.62 1.92 -5.89
CA VAL A 76 8.28 2.52 -5.86
C VAL A 76 8.15 3.52 -6.99
N HIS A 77 7.03 3.46 -7.70
CA HIS A 77 6.68 4.40 -8.76
C HIS A 77 5.42 5.19 -8.38
N TYR A 78 5.56 6.49 -8.33
CA TYR A 78 4.47 7.47 -8.23
C TYR A 78 4.24 8.11 -9.61
N VAL A 79 3.30 9.05 -9.72
CA VAL A 79 3.04 9.75 -10.99
C VAL A 79 4.30 10.44 -11.53
N ASP A 80 4.99 11.21 -10.68
CA ASP A 80 6.10 12.08 -11.08
C ASP A 80 7.44 11.68 -10.47
N LEU A 81 7.49 10.58 -9.73
CA LEU A 81 8.64 10.23 -8.91
C LEU A 81 8.86 8.72 -8.89
N ARG A 82 10.13 8.32 -8.93
CA ARG A 82 10.56 6.94 -8.62
C ARG A 82 11.53 6.98 -7.46
N GLU A 83 11.37 6.05 -6.53
CA GLU A 83 12.25 5.95 -5.36
C GLU A 83 12.64 4.50 -5.05
N LEU A 84 13.81 4.33 -4.48
CA LEU A 84 14.21 3.12 -3.78
C LEU A 84 14.01 3.31 -2.29
N VAL A 85 13.28 2.41 -1.68
CA VAL A 85 13.01 2.42 -0.25
C VAL A 85 13.90 1.40 0.44
N ILE A 86 14.54 1.84 1.51
CA ILE A 86 15.44 1.03 2.33
C ILE A 86 15.03 1.18 3.79
N LEU A 87 14.63 0.08 4.42
CA LEU A 87 14.31 0.06 5.84
C LEU A 87 15.62 0.01 6.65
N ILE A 88 15.76 0.93 7.58
CA ILE A 88 16.89 0.99 8.50
C ILE A 88 16.49 0.44 9.88
N GLU A 89 17.44 -0.13 10.59
CA GLU A 89 17.21 -0.70 11.94
C GLU A 89 17.42 0.32 13.05
N SER A 90 18.20 1.36 12.78
CA SER A 90 18.45 2.49 13.68
C SER A 90 18.54 3.77 12.87
N GLU A 91 18.42 4.90 13.51
CA GLU A 91 18.66 6.19 12.87
C GLU A 91 20.08 6.22 12.28
N ILE A 92 20.19 6.72 11.05
CA ILE A 92 21.48 6.86 10.38
C ILE A 92 22.06 8.21 10.81
N ASP A 93 23.16 8.16 11.55
CA ASP A 93 23.92 9.34 11.94
C ASP A 93 24.85 9.74 10.77
N GLY A 94 24.55 10.87 10.13
CA GLY A 94 25.37 11.42 9.03
C GLY A 94 24.76 11.34 7.63
N SER A 95 25.46 11.95 6.66
CA SER A 95 25.08 11.90 5.25
C SER A 95 25.35 10.52 4.67
N VAL A 96 24.31 9.83 4.21
CA VAL A 96 24.45 8.54 3.52
C VAL A 96 24.54 8.81 2.02
N THR A 97 25.64 8.38 1.43
CA THR A 97 25.77 8.37 -0.03
C THR A 97 25.26 7.01 -0.54
N ALA A 98 24.21 7.04 -1.33
CA ALA A 98 23.64 5.83 -1.90
C ALA A 98 23.41 6.01 -3.40
N PHE A 99 23.81 5.02 -4.22
CA PHE A 99 23.69 5.02 -5.67
C PHE A 99 23.11 3.69 -6.14
N PRO A 100 22.18 3.69 -7.15
CA PRO A 100 21.78 2.46 -7.83
C PRO A 100 22.98 1.79 -8.49
N CYS A 101 23.03 0.47 -8.49
CA CYS A 101 24.16 -0.25 -9.13
C CYS A 101 24.05 -0.35 -10.64
N ASP A 102 22.84 -0.19 -11.21
CA ASP A 102 22.55 -0.60 -12.58
C ASP A 102 21.88 0.47 -13.47
N ASP A 103 21.63 1.71 -12.98
CA ASP A 103 20.98 2.78 -13.75
C ASP A 103 21.77 4.09 -13.71
N GLU A 104 22.52 4.38 -14.75
CA GLU A 104 23.27 5.63 -14.89
C GLU A 104 22.42 6.83 -15.39
N GLU A 105 21.18 6.63 -15.85
CA GLU A 105 20.42 7.67 -16.58
C GLU A 105 19.15 8.21 -15.86
N ASN A 106 18.71 7.63 -14.73
CA ASN A 106 17.52 8.12 -14.01
C ASN A 106 17.88 8.57 -12.59
N GLU A 107 17.58 9.82 -12.26
CA GLU A 107 17.57 10.30 -10.88
C GLU A 107 16.58 9.49 -10.03
N LEU A 108 17.06 8.39 -9.47
CA LEU A 108 16.31 7.53 -8.59
C LEU A 108 16.56 8.01 -7.16
N LEU A 109 15.54 8.55 -6.52
CA LEU A 109 15.65 8.98 -5.12
C LEU A 109 15.79 7.76 -4.21
N ILE A 110 16.64 7.87 -3.20
CA ILE A 110 16.75 6.84 -2.16
C ILE A 110 16.12 7.37 -0.88
N ARG A 111 15.09 6.66 -0.40
CA ARG A 111 14.40 6.95 0.83
C ARG A 111 14.73 5.92 1.89
N PHE A 112 15.19 6.40 3.03
CA PHE A 112 15.37 5.57 4.22
C PHE A 112 14.11 5.65 5.09
N VAL A 113 13.63 4.49 5.53
CA VAL A 113 12.45 4.38 6.41
C VAL A 113 12.89 3.88 7.77
N ALA A 114 12.70 4.73 8.77
CA ALA A 114 13.05 4.42 10.16
C ALA A 114 11.93 3.59 10.85
N PRO A 115 12.27 2.80 11.88
CA PRO A 115 11.28 2.06 12.66
C PRO A 115 10.19 2.96 13.26
N ALA A 116 10.53 4.20 13.61
CA ALA A 116 9.60 5.18 14.16
C ALA A 116 8.49 5.57 13.15
N GLU A 117 8.79 5.62 11.84
CA GLU A 117 7.78 5.91 10.81
C GLU A 117 6.74 4.78 10.73
N LEU A 118 7.18 3.53 10.78
CA LEU A 118 6.27 2.38 10.80
C LEU A 118 5.45 2.32 12.09
N ALA A 119 6.07 2.67 13.22
CA ALA A 119 5.37 2.75 14.51
C ALA A 119 4.31 3.85 14.51
N ALA A 120 4.59 5.02 13.94
CA ALA A 120 3.63 6.12 13.81
C ALA A 120 2.41 5.74 12.93
N ALA A 121 2.60 4.87 11.94
CA ALA A 121 1.53 4.40 11.06
C ALA A 121 0.75 3.19 11.62
N ARG A 122 0.97 2.78 12.88
CA ARG A 122 0.48 1.51 13.43
C ARG A 122 -1.04 1.35 13.31
N VAL A 123 -1.81 2.38 13.65
CA VAL A 123 -3.28 2.34 13.59
C VAL A 123 -3.77 2.15 12.15
N TRP A 124 -3.19 2.86 11.21
CA TRP A 124 -3.48 2.70 9.78
C TRP A 124 -3.19 1.29 9.28
N LEU A 125 -2.02 0.75 9.65
CA LEU A 125 -1.62 -0.62 9.30
C LEU A 125 -2.59 -1.67 9.87
N ASP A 126 -2.98 -1.53 11.15
CA ASP A 126 -3.92 -2.44 11.80
C ASP A 126 -5.31 -2.39 11.15
N ASN A 127 -5.77 -1.20 10.75
CA ASN A 127 -7.01 -1.03 10.01
C ASN A 127 -6.95 -1.73 8.65
N TRP A 128 -5.89 -1.52 7.87
CA TRP A 128 -5.76 -2.14 6.58
C TRP A 128 -5.55 -3.66 6.63
N GLN A 129 -4.93 -4.19 7.66
CA GLN A 129 -4.88 -5.64 7.88
C GLN A 129 -6.27 -6.26 8.04
N ARG A 130 -7.26 -5.49 8.52
CA ARG A 130 -8.67 -5.91 8.62
C ARG A 130 -9.44 -5.67 7.32
N MET A 131 -9.12 -4.61 6.58
CA MET A 131 -9.86 -4.21 5.37
C MET A 131 -9.40 -4.94 4.11
N LEU A 132 -8.08 -5.13 3.94
CA LEU A 132 -7.49 -5.72 2.75
C LEU A 132 -8.05 -7.11 2.40
N PRO A 133 -8.33 -8.02 3.36
CA PRO A 133 -8.96 -9.31 3.07
C PRO A 133 -10.30 -9.19 2.33
N TYR A 134 -11.10 -8.14 2.59
CA TYR A 134 -12.36 -7.93 1.86
C TYR A 134 -12.11 -7.71 0.37
N LEU A 135 -11.10 -6.93 0.01
CA LEU A 135 -10.73 -6.67 -1.38
C LEU A 135 -10.23 -7.95 -2.06
N VAL A 136 -9.33 -8.66 -1.38
CA VAL A 136 -8.69 -9.85 -1.92
C VAL A 136 -9.69 -10.99 -2.15
N THR A 137 -10.53 -11.27 -1.15
CA THR A 137 -11.49 -12.37 -1.18
C THR A 137 -12.62 -12.12 -2.18
N ASN A 138 -13.07 -10.87 -2.33
CA ASN A 138 -14.21 -10.51 -3.18
C ASN A 138 -13.77 -9.91 -4.53
N ARG A 139 -12.50 -10.08 -4.91
CA ARG A 139 -11.99 -9.62 -6.20
C ARG A 139 -12.78 -10.22 -7.35
N GLY A 140 -13.26 -9.36 -8.26
CA GLY A 140 -14.08 -9.75 -9.40
C GLY A 140 -15.55 -10.03 -9.08
N LEU A 141 -15.95 -10.00 -7.79
CA LEU A 141 -17.35 -10.20 -7.38
C LEU A 141 -18.09 -8.88 -7.14
N ILE A 142 -17.36 -7.75 -7.07
CA ILE A 142 -17.93 -6.44 -6.78
C ILE A 142 -18.47 -5.82 -8.07
N PRO A 143 -19.80 -5.60 -8.20
CA PRO A 143 -20.34 -4.90 -9.36
C PRO A 143 -19.86 -3.45 -9.42
N SER A 144 -19.44 -2.99 -10.59
CA SER A 144 -19.01 -1.60 -10.80
C SER A 144 -20.13 -0.60 -10.47
N THR A 145 -21.39 -0.98 -10.68
CA THR A 145 -22.56 -0.21 -10.31
C THR A 145 -22.68 0.02 -8.80
N LEU A 146 -22.33 -0.98 -7.98
CA LEU A 146 -22.32 -0.86 -6.51
C LEU A 146 -21.30 0.18 -6.07
N SER A 147 -20.05 0.06 -6.52
CA SER A 147 -18.98 1.02 -6.19
C SER A 147 -19.37 2.45 -6.63
N GLY A 148 -19.92 2.62 -7.83
CA GLY A 148 -20.38 3.93 -8.31
C GLY A 148 -21.53 4.51 -7.49
N THR A 149 -22.45 3.68 -6.98
CA THR A 149 -23.57 4.13 -6.15
C THR A 149 -23.12 4.51 -4.74
N ILE A 150 -22.19 3.73 -4.15
CA ILE A 150 -21.58 4.06 -2.86
C ILE A 150 -20.80 5.39 -2.97
N ALA A 151 -20.00 5.59 -4.02
CA ALA A 151 -19.26 6.84 -4.20
C ALA A 151 -20.20 8.06 -4.31
N ARG A 152 -21.33 7.93 -4.99
CA ARG A 152 -22.35 9.01 -5.06
C ARG A 152 -23.02 9.26 -3.72
N PHE A 153 -23.29 8.23 -2.93
CA PHE A 153 -23.86 8.37 -1.59
C PHE A 153 -22.89 9.10 -0.64
N LEU A 154 -21.58 8.94 -0.83
CA LEU A 154 -20.54 9.55 -0.03
C LEU A 154 -20.18 11.00 -0.41
N LYS A 155 -20.99 11.71 -1.21
CA LYS A 155 -20.80 13.15 -1.45
C LYS A 155 -20.77 13.96 -0.14
N GLN A 156 -21.46 13.48 0.86
CA GLN A 156 -21.34 13.93 2.26
C GLN A 156 -20.76 12.83 3.10
N SER A 157 -20.07 13.20 4.17
CA SER A 157 -19.48 12.23 5.10
C SER A 157 -20.55 11.35 5.72
N GLN A 158 -20.39 10.02 5.60
CA GLN A 158 -21.29 9.01 6.13
C GLN A 158 -20.52 8.01 6.97
N ARG A 159 -21.12 7.53 8.06
CA ARG A 159 -20.54 6.47 8.89
C ARG A 159 -20.66 5.11 8.20
N LEU A 160 -19.77 4.19 8.51
CA LEU A 160 -19.86 2.81 8.01
C LEU A 160 -21.23 2.18 8.25
N LEU A 161 -21.80 2.40 9.45
CA LEU A 161 -23.14 1.92 9.79
C LEU A 161 -24.23 2.46 8.86
N ASP A 162 -24.16 3.75 8.52
CA ASP A 162 -25.17 4.41 7.67
C ASP A 162 -25.06 3.91 6.22
N ILE A 163 -23.82 3.65 5.76
CA ILE A 163 -23.54 3.03 4.46
C ILE A 163 -24.12 1.60 4.41
N GLU A 164 -23.86 0.78 5.43
CA GLU A 164 -24.40 -0.60 5.47
C GLU A 164 -25.93 -0.63 5.54
N ARG A 165 -26.54 0.33 6.19
CA ARG A 165 -28.01 0.46 6.24
C ARG A 165 -28.61 0.87 4.90
N GLU A 166 -28.02 1.85 4.22
CA GLU A 166 -28.46 2.32 2.91
C GLU A 166 -28.42 1.18 1.88
N PHE A 167 -27.37 0.37 1.92
CA PHE A 167 -27.17 -0.75 1.00
C PHE A 167 -27.58 -2.11 1.60
N SER A 168 -28.52 -2.14 2.55
CA SER A 168 -28.95 -3.36 3.27
C SER A 168 -29.59 -4.43 2.39
N SER A 169 -30.00 -4.11 1.17
CA SER A 169 -30.46 -5.09 0.17
C SER A 169 -29.31 -5.88 -0.49
N THR A 170 -28.06 -5.46 -0.28
CA THR A 170 -26.84 -6.10 -0.80
C THR A 170 -26.12 -6.81 0.34
N ASP A 171 -25.38 -7.86 0.02
CA ASP A 171 -24.50 -8.54 1.00
C ASP A 171 -23.55 -7.53 1.67
N PRO A 172 -23.57 -7.39 3.00
CA PRO A 172 -22.70 -6.47 3.73
C PRO A 172 -21.22 -6.67 3.45
N VAL A 173 -20.78 -7.90 3.14
CA VAL A 173 -19.40 -8.20 2.77
C VAL A 173 -19.03 -7.53 1.44
N LEU A 174 -19.93 -7.54 0.46
CA LEU A 174 -19.71 -6.87 -0.82
C LEU A 174 -19.77 -5.34 -0.69
N VAL A 175 -20.64 -4.81 0.18
CA VAL A 175 -20.70 -3.37 0.49
C VAL A 175 -19.37 -2.90 1.08
N ARG A 176 -18.85 -3.61 2.08
CA ARG A 176 -17.52 -3.30 2.66
C ARG A 176 -16.40 -3.44 1.64
N ALA A 177 -16.41 -4.51 0.86
CA ALA A 177 -15.40 -4.73 -0.17
C ALA A 177 -15.41 -3.59 -1.22
N ALA A 178 -16.58 -3.13 -1.65
CA ALA A 178 -16.72 -2.01 -2.58
C ALA A 178 -16.22 -0.68 -1.94
N LEU A 179 -16.62 -0.40 -0.70
CA LEU A 179 -16.19 0.79 0.03
C LEU A 179 -14.67 0.83 0.23
N PHE A 180 -14.09 -0.28 0.71
CA PHE A 180 -12.64 -0.37 0.94
C PHE A 180 -11.86 -0.37 -0.38
N GLY A 181 -12.44 -0.88 -1.48
CA GLY A 181 -11.90 -0.72 -2.82
C GLY A 181 -11.83 0.74 -3.25
N LEU A 182 -12.90 1.51 -3.04
CA LEU A 182 -12.90 2.95 -3.29
C LEU A 182 -11.87 3.72 -2.44
N LEU A 183 -11.66 3.30 -1.18
CA LEU A 183 -10.64 3.86 -0.30
C LEU A 183 -9.22 3.52 -0.80
N HIS A 184 -8.99 2.28 -1.24
CA HIS A 184 -7.73 1.81 -1.82
C HIS A 184 -7.37 2.57 -3.11
N ASP A 185 -8.37 2.85 -3.94
CA ASP A 185 -8.22 3.62 -5.18
C ASP A 185 -8.13 5.14 -4.95
N GLY A 186 -8.25 5.61 -3.71
CA GLY A 186 -8.20 7.04 -3.36
C GLY A 186 -9.45 7.83 -3.77
N ARG A 187 -10.54 7.17 -4.18
CA ARG A 187 -11.83 7.78 -4.54
C ARG A 187 -12.69 8.13 -3.33
N VAL A 188 -12.37 7.55 -2.20
CA VAL A 188 -12.97 7.80 -0.89
C VAL A 188 -11.85 8.00 0.11
N SER A 189 -12.08 8.83 1.11
CA SER A 189 -11.14 9.06 2.21
C SER A 189 -11.81 8.86 3.57
N SER A 190 -10.98 8.56 4.58
CA SER A 190 -11.36 8.53 5.99
C SER A 190 -10.14 8.88 6.83
N HIS A 191 -10.09 10.12 7.30
CA HIS A 191 -8.95 10.61 8.11
C HIS A 191 -8.87 9.92 9.48
N GLU A 192 -10.00 9.52 10.03
CA GLU A 192 -10.04 8.86 11.34
C GLU A 192 -9.31 7.52 11.34
N LEU A 193 -9.24 6.83 10.21
CA LEU A 193 -8.51 5.55 10.11
C LEU A 193 -7.01 5.67 10.37
N GLN A 194 -6.44 6.86 10.33
CA GLN A 194 -5.03 7.08 10.68
C GLN A 194 -4.80 7.08 12.20
N THR A 195 -5.82 7.42 12.99
CA THR A 195 -5.70 7.63 14.44
C THR A 195 -6.64 6.77 15.27
N GLN A 196 -7.69 6.21 14.67
CA GLN A 196 -8.72 5.42 15.34
C GLN A 196 -8.90 4.05 14.67
N PRO A 197 -9.18 3.01 15.45
CA PRO A 197 -9.55 1.71 14.90
C PRO A 197 -10.83 1.78 14.08
N LEU A 198 -10.87 1.03 12.96
CA LEU A 198 -12.08 0.87 12.15
C LEU A 198 -13.25 0.37 13.01
N SER A 199 -14.36 1.09 12.94
CA SER A 199 -15.61 0.79 13.63
C SER A 199 -16.82 1.14 12.77
N LEU A 200 -18.02 0.77 13.21
CA LEU A 200 -19.26 1.18 12.55
C LEU A 200 -19.50 2.70 12.56
N LEU A 201 -18.80 3.42 13.42
CA LEU A 201 -18.88 4.89 13.52
C LEU A 201 -17.86 5.61 12.64
N THR A 202 -16.90 4.88 12.05
CA THR A 202 -15.87 5.47 11.18
C THR A 202 -16.50 6.17 9.99
N PRO A 203 -16.22 7.48 9.77
CA PRO A 203 -16.77 8.25 8.67
C PRO A 203 -15.96 8.05 7.39
N PHE A 204 -16.66 8.08 6.26
CA PHE A 204 -16.09 8.03 4.91
C PHE A 204 -16.69 9.14 4.07
N VAL A 205 -15.89 9.72 3.18
CA VAL A 205 -16.33 10.79 2.27
C VAL A 205 -15.65 10.60 0.90
N ALA A 206 -16.36 10.87 -0.17
CA ALA A 206 -15.80 10.86 -1.52
C ALA A 206 -14.74 11.97 -1.66
N THR A 207 -13.65 11.67 -2.38
CA THR A 207 -12.64 12.68 -2.72
C THR A 207 -13.16 13.59 -3.84
N GLU A 208 -12.66 14.82 -3.93
CA GLU A 208 -13.08 15.80 -4.95
C GLU A 208 -12.89 15.28 -6.37
N ALA A 209 -11.87 14.46 -6.62
CA ALA A 209 -11.62 13.84 -7.91
C ALA A 209 -12.70 12.81 -8.34
N THR A 210 -13.62 12.44 -7.43
CA THR A 210 -14.68 11.44 -7.66
C THR A 210 -16.04 12.09 -7.87
N LEU A 211 -16.19 13.38 -7.56
CA LEU A 211 -17.40 14.18 -7.70
C LEU A 211 -17.49 14.83 -9.08
#